data_98c8a4c9f9936fc59679cddd63f20f9d
#
_entry.id   98c8a4c9f9936fc59679cddd63f20f9d
#
_cell.length_a   1.000
_cell.length_b   1.000
_cell.length_c   1.000
_cell.angle_alpha   90.00
_cell.angle_beta   90.00
_cell.angle_gamma   90.00
#
_symmetry.space_group_name_H-M   'P 1'
#
loop_
_entity.id
_entity.type
_entity.pdbx_description
1 polymer ?
#
loop_
_entity_poly.entity_id
_entity_poly.type
_entity_poly.pdbx_seq_one_letter_code
_entity_poly.pdbx_strand_id
1 'polypeptide(L)'
;AGIVVTASHNPKEYNGYKVYDNQGGQLTPDAAREVTRFIDKIEDFNSVKELTGNPELIEMIGEDVLSAFISEIKKQSIHQGELQVVYTPLHGAGNIPVRRALEGFEVSVVQEQELPDWQGEAKMLHILTRRI
;
A
#
# COMPACT_ATOMS: atom_id res chain seq x y z
N ALA A 1 3.69 6.12 15.59
CA ALA A 1 4.53 6.00 14.40
C ALA A 1 4.01 4.87 13.53
N GLY A 2 4.17 5.02 12.23
CA GLY A 2 3.82 3.99 11.26
C GLY A 2 5.01 3.63 10.36
N ILE A 3 5.03 2.40 9.87
CA ILE A 3 6.01 1.95 8.90
C ILE A 3 5.25 1.28 7.75
N VAL A 4 5.57 1.67 6.51
CA VAL A 4 5.07 1.03 5.29
C VAL A 4 6.25 0.40 4.57
N VAL A 5 6.21 -0.93 4.44
CA VAL A 5 7.22 -1.70 3.69
C VAL A 5 6.70 -1.90 2.28
N THR A 6 7.40 -1.38 1.29
CA THR A 6 6.95 -1.41 -0.10
C THR A 6 8.08 -1.17 -1.08
N ALA A 7 8.05 -1.87 -2.21
CA ALA A 7 8.88 -1.56 -3.37
C ALA A 7 8.35 -0.33 -4.15
N SER A 8 7.14 0.17 -3.82
CA SER A 8 6.48 1.25 -4.54
C SER A 8 6.31 0.91 -6.03
N HIS A 9 6.89 1.73 -6.92
CA HIS A 9 6.91 1.55 -8.38
C HIS A 9 8.20 0.90 -8.90
N ASN A 10 9.10 0.52 -8.01
CA ASN A 10 10.33 -0.18 -8.37
C ASN A 10 10.06 -1.66 -8.72
N PRO A 11 10.95 -2.32 -9.46
CA PRO A 11 10.88 -3.75 -9.67
C PRO A 11 10.80 -4.54 -8.35
N LYS A 12 10.19 -5.72 -8.41
CA LYS A 12 9.89 -6.56 -7.22
C LYS A 12 11.12 -6.99 -6.40
N GLU A 13 12.31 -6.95 -7.01
CA GLU A 13 13.59 -7.26 -6.35
C GLU A 13 14.01 -6.18 -5.36
N TYR A 14 13.44 -4.98 -5.47
CA TYR A 14 13.71 -3.88 -4.57
C TYR A 14 12.75 -3.89 -3.41
N ASN A 15 13.27 -3.54 -2.28
CA ASN A 15 12.47 -3.33 -1.09
C ASN A 15 12.79 -1.95 -0.50
N GLY A 16 11.84 -1.38 0.19
CA GLY A 16 12.01 -0.11 0.85
C GLY A 16 11.02 0.06 1.97
N TYR A 17 11.23 1.07 2.79
CA TYR A 17 10.28 1.42 3.83
C TYR A 17 10.13 2.93 3.97
N LYS A 18 8.96 3.34 4.40
CA LYS A 18 8.61 4.72 4.72
C LYS A 18 8.21 4.77 6.18
N VAL A 19 8.69 5.77 6.90
CA VAL A 19 8.36 5.97 8.32
C VAL A 19 7.47 7.20 8.46
N TYR A 20 6.43 7.06 9.27
CA TYR A 20 5.44 8.09 9.52
C TYR A 20 5.44 8.45 11.01
N ASP A 21 5.17 9.70 11.30
CA ASP A 21 5.07 10.21 12.66
C ASP A 21 3.72 9.87 13.33
N ASN A 22 3.48 10.43 14.50
CA ASN A 22 2.25 10.22 15.27
C ASN A 22 1.05 11.02 14.73
N GLN A 23 1.25 11.87 13.73
CA GLN A 23 0.19 12.63 13.05
C GLN A 23 -0.17 12.03 11.69
N GLY A 24 0.50 10.95 11.30
CA GLY A 24 0.29 10.28 10.04
C GLY A 24 1.04 10.92 8.87
N GLY A 25 1.93 11.87 9.13
CA GLY A 25 2.81 12.46 8.13
C GLY A 25 4.10 11.66 7.93
N GLN A 26 4.60 11.57 6.70
CA GLN A 26 5.91 10.97 6.46
C GLN A 26 6.99 11.80 7.14
N LEU A 27 7.98 11.15 7.78
CA LEU A 27 9.08 11.84 8.46
C LEU A 27 9.78 12.84 7.55
N THR A 28 10.02 14.02 8.08
CA THR A 28 10.89 15.00 7.43
C THR A 28 12.35 14.53 7.41
N PRO A 29 13.21 15.08 6.54
CA PRO A 29 14.63 14.72 6.53
C PRO A 29 15.33 14.89 7.87
N ASP A 30 14.94 15.90 8.65
CA ASP A 30 15.53 16.15 9.98
C ASP A 30 15.14 15.05 10.97
N ALA A 31 13.86 14.72 11.06
CA ALA A 31 13.38 13.63 11.90
C ALA A 31 13.95 12.27 11.47
N ALA A 32 14.09 12.04 10.17
CA ALA A 32 14.71 10.82 9.64
C ALA A 32 16.18 10.70 10.07
N ARG A 33 16.95 11.81 10.08
CA ARG A 33 18.34 11.80 10.57
C ARG A 33 18.45 11.39 12.03
N GLU A 34 17.51 11.80 12.87
CA GLU A 34 17.48 11.36 14.27
C GLU A 34 17.28 9.84 14.37
N VAL A 35 16.36 9.26 13.59
CA VAL A 35 16.17 7.80 13.54
C VAL A 35 17.44 7.11 13.06
N THR A 36 18.07 7.60 12.00
CA THR A 36 19.30 7.04 11.44
C THR A 36 20.42 6.99 12.47
N ARG A 37 20.57 8.02 13.30
CA ARG A 37 21.57 8.03 14.39
C ARG A 37 21.41 6.88 15.38
N PHE A 38 20.20 6.37 15.60
CA PHE A 38 19.98 5.21 16.43
C PHE A 38 20.31 3.92 15.69
N ILE A 39 20.01 3.87 14.40
CA ILE A 39 20.35 2.72 13.55
C ILE A 39 21.87 2.57 13.44
N ASP A 40 22.60 3.65 13.25
CA ASP A 40 24.06 3.67 13.13
C ASP A 40 24.80 3.18 14.40
N LYS A 41 24.12 3.13 15.55
CA LYS A 41 24.66 2.59 16.78
C LYS A 41 24.55 1.06 16.89
N ILE A 42 23.85 0.42 15.96
CA ILE A 42 23.65 -1.02 15.92
C ILE A 42 24.86 -1.62 15.20
N GLU A 43 25.83 -2.13 15.97
CA GLU A 43 27.06 -2.71 15.44
C GLU A 43 26.88 -4.18 15.02
N ASP A 44 25.93 -4.90 15.65
CA ASP A 44 25.65 -6.30 15.37
C ASP A 44 24.15 -6.50 15.13
N PHE A 45 23.82 -7.10 13.98
CA PHE A 45 22.43 -7.41 13.62
C PHE A 45 21.75 -8.31 14.65
N ASN A 46 22.50 -9.21 15.28
CA ASN A 46 21.96 -10.09 16.34
C ASN A 46 21.61 -9.34 17.63
N SER A 47 22.05 -8.10 17.79
CA SER A 47 21.67 -7.24 18.92
C SER A 47 20.28 -6.61 18.75
N VAL A 48 19.68 -6.71 17.54
CA VAL A 48 18.32 -6.24 17.28
C VAL A 48 17.34 -7.13 18.06
N LYS A 49 16.53 -6.49 18.89
CA LYS A 49 15.53 -7.22 19.69
C LYS A 49 14.44 -7.76 18.78
N GLU A 50 14.26 -9.05 18.82
CA GLU A 50 13.13 -9.70 18.17
C GLU A 50 11.95 -9.80 19.13
N LEU A 51 10.74 -9.60 18.61
CA LEU A 51 9.52 -9.82 19.35
C LEU A 51 9.26 -11.33 19.45
N THR A 52 9.90 -11.99 20.42
CA THR A 52 9.69 -13.41 20.66
C THR A 52 8.51 -13.60 21.60
N GLY A 53 7.39 -14.06 21.06
CA GLY A 53 6.40 -14.77 21.88
C GLY A 53 5.39 -13.93 22.65
N ASN A 54 5.16 -12.66 22.33
CA ASN A 54 4.00 -11.95 22.89
C ASN A 54 2.99 -11.58 21.78
N PRO A 55 2.11 -12.53 21.37
CA PRO A 55 1.11 -12.30 20.34
C PRO A 55 0.10 -11.20 20.71
N GLU A 56 -0.04 -10.89 22.00
CA GLU A 56 -0.94 -9.83 22.49
C GLU A 56 -0.51 -8.42 22.07
N LEU A 57 0.74 -8.25 21.64
CA LEU A 57 1.25 -6.97 21.12
C LEU A 57 1.07 -6.82 19.60
N ILE A 58 0.54 -7.84 18.92
CA ILE A 58 0.32 -7.84 17.49
C ILE A 58 -1.18 -7.88 17.23
N GLU A 59 -1.70 -6.79 16.73
CA GLU A 59 -3.08 -6.69 16.27
C GLU A 59 -3.11 -6.59 14.74
N MET A 60 -3.86 -7.48 14.11
CA MET A 60 -4.10 -7.41 12.68
C MET A 60 -5.32 -6.54 12.42
N ILE A 61 -5.09 -5.36 11.84
CA ILE A 61 -6.19 -4.49 11.41
C ILE A 61 -6.88 -5.11 10.19
N GLY A 62 -8.19 -5.12 10.22
CA GLY A 62 -8.99 -5.87 9.25
C GLY A 62 -10.00 -5.00 8.49
N GLU A 63 -11.14 -5.60 8.28
CA GLU A 63 -12.23 -5.09 7.44
C GLU A 63 -12.82 -3.76 7.95
N ASP A 64 -12.84 -3.53 9.24
CA ASP A 64 -13.34 -2.30 9.87
C ASP A 64 -12.55 -1.05 9.40
N VAL A 65 -11.23 -1.15 9.39
CA VAL A 65 -10.35 -0.07 8.91
C VAL A 65 -10.51 0.14 7.41
N LEU A 66 -10.58 -0.94 6.63
CA LEU A 66 -10.79 -0.84 5.19
C LEU A 66 -12.14 -0.21 4.86
N SER A 67 -13.20 -0.63 5.54
CA SER A 67 -14.54 -0.08 5.35
C SER A 67 -14.63 1.39 5.73
N ALA A 68 -13.99 1.80 6.82
CA ALA A 68 -13.90 3.20 7.21
C ALA A 68 -13.17 4.04 6.14
N PHE A 69 -12.04 3.54 5.63
CA PHE A 69 -11.29 4.19 4.56
C PHE A 69 -12.12 4.35 3.27
N ILE A 70 -12.81 3.30 2.83
CA ILE A 70 -13.69 3.35 1.65
C ILE A 70 -14.84 4.35 1.87
N SER A 71 -15.41 4.38 3.07
CA SER A 71 -16.45 5.34 3.41
C SER A 71 -15.98 6.79 3.26
N GLU A 72 -14.77 7.09 3.72
CA GLU A 72 -14.20 8.44 3.55
C GLU A 72 -13.94 8.78 2.07
N ILE A 73 -13.48 7.82 1.27
CA ILE A 73 -13.32 8.00 -0.18
C ILE A 73 -14.66 8.32 -0.83
N LYS A 74 -15.71 7.55 -0.53
CA LYS A 74 -17.04 7.73 -1.12
C LYS A 74 -17.65 9.11 -0.80
N LYS A 75 -17.32 9.70 0.35
CA LYS A 75 -17.75 11.07 0.71
C LYS A 75 -17.16 12.14 -0.23
N GLN A 76 -16.05 11.84 -0.90
CA GLN A 76 -15.43 12.77 -1.86
C GLN A 76 -16.07 12.70 -3.25
N SER A 77 -17.00 11.79 -3.48
CA SER A 77 -17.66 11.64 -4.76
C SER A 77 -18.51 12.89 -5.08
N ILE A 78 -18.24 13.51 -6.21
CA ILE A 78 -18.90 14.74 -6.65
C ILE A 78 -20.14 14.42 -7.49
N HIS A 79 -20.12 13.30 -8.20
CA HIS A 79 -21.17 12.92 -9.13
C HIS A 79 -21.49 11.44 -9.04
N GLN A 80 -22.80 11.14 -9.12
CA GLN A 80 -23.29 9.78 -9.28
C GLN A 80 -23.99 9.73 -10.65
N GLY A 81 -23.50 8.88 -11.53
CA GLY A 81 -24.05 8.73 -12.86
C GLY A 81 -23.75 7.35 -13.44
N GLU A 82 -24.39 7.04 -14.56
CA GLU A 82 -24.10 5.82 -15.30
C GLU A 82 -22.75 5.97 -15.99
N LEU A 83 -21.77 5.20 -15.54
CA LEU A 83 -20.43 5.17 -16.12
C LEU A 83 -19.97 3.72 -16.22
N GLN A 84 -19.51 3.33 -17.38
CA GLN A 84 -18.82 2.06 -17.60
C GLN A 84 -17.32 2.25 -17.38
N VAL A 85 -16.76 1.47 -16.47
CA VAL A 85 -15.35 1.56 -16.07
C VAL A 85 -14.65 0.25 -16.41
N VAL A 86 -13.53 0.29 -17.12
CA VAL A 86 -12.60 -0.82 -17.22
C VAL A 86 -11.48 -0.59 -16.22
N TYR A 87 -11.35 -1.48 -15.27
CA TYR A 87 -10.37 -1.36 -14.21
C TYR A 87 -9.26 -2.41 -14.35
N THR A 88 -8.03 -1.92 -14.34
CA THR A 88 -6.81 -2.74 -14.41
C THR A 88 -6.03 -2.64 -13.10
N PRO A 89 -6.14 -3.61 -12.18
CA PRO A 89 -5.46 -3.57 -10.89
C PRO A 89 -3.95 -3.73 -10.97
N LEU A 90 -3.41 -4.22 -12.10
CA LEU A 90 -1.98 -4.41 -12.34
C LEU A 90 -1.28 -5.22 -11.22
N HIS A 91 -1.94 -6.27 -10.73
CA HIS A 91 -1.48 -7.11 -9.62
C HIS A 91 -1.27 -6.35 -8.30
N GLY A 92 -1.82 -5.13 -8.18
CA GLY A 92 -1.58 -4.21 -7.08
C GLY A 92 -2.56 -4.34 -5.92
N ALA A 93 -2.19 -3.76 -4.78
CA ALA A 93 -3.00 -3.71 -3.56
C ALA A 93 -4.32 -2.94 -3.73
N GLY A 94 -4.46 -2.15 -4.80
CA GLY A 94 -5.67 -1.40 -5.12
C GLY A 94 -6.86 -2.25 -5.56
N ASN A 95 -6.68 -3.54 -5.91
CA ASN A 95 -7.75 -4.36 -6.48
C ASN A 95 -9.04 -4.32 -5.65
N ILE A 96 -8.99 -4.67 -4.39
CA ILE A 96 -10.18 -4.69 -3.52
C ILE A 96 -10.68 -3.27 -3.19
N PRO A 97 -9.86 -2.34 -2.69
CA PRO A 97 -10.37 -1.04 -2.26
C PRO A 97 -10.92 -0.19 -3.40
N VAL A 98 -10.30 -0.23 -4.59
CA VAL A 98 -10.81 0.53 -5.75
C VAL A 98 -12.15 -0.01 -6.22
N ARG A 99 -12.32 -1.33 -6.30
CA ARG A 99 -13.61 -1.94 -6.68
C ARG A 99 -14.71 -1.55 -5.71
N ARG A 100 -14.43 -1.56 -4.42
CA ARG A 100 -15.39 -1.13 -3.38
C ARG A 100 -15.70 0.37 -3.46
N ALA A 101 -14.71 1.19 -3.75
CA ALA A 101 -14.93 2.62 -3.94
C ALA A 101 -15.80 2.93 -5.16
N LEU A 102 -15.71 2.09 -6.20
CA LEU A 102 -16.48 2.19 -7.44
C LEU A 102 -17.82 1.44 -7.41
N GLU A 103 -18.24 0.89 -6.29
CA GLU A 103 -19.58 0.32 -6.15
C GLU A 103 -20.65 1.37 -6.52
N GLY A 104 -21.54 0.99 -7.43
CA GLY A 104 -22.54 1.89 -8.03
C GLY A 104 -22.26 2.23 -9.49
N PHE A 105 -21.06 1.93 -9.98
CA PHE A 105 -20.72 1.98 -11.40
C PHE A 105 -20.66 0.58 -12.01
N GLU A 106 -20.84 0.48 -13.34
CA GLU A 106 -20.60 -0.78 -14.05
C GLU A 106 -19.09 -0.97 -14.25
N VAL A 107 -18.48 -1.85 -13.45
CA VAL A 107 -17.02 -2.05 -13.45
C VAL A 107 -16.67 -3.40 -14.04
N SER A 108 -15.94 -3.39 -15.16
CA SER A 108 -15.30 -4.56 -15.75
C SER A 108 -13.84 -4.63 -15.31
N VAL A 109 -13.46 -5.70 -14.64
CA VAL A 109 -12.08 -5.88 -14.16
C VAL A 109 -11.30 -6.76 -15.10
N VAL A 110 -10.04 -6.41 -15.39
CA VAL A 110 -9.13 -7.23 -16.19
C VAL A 110 -8.64 -8.39 -15.31
N GLN A 111 -9.20 -9.58 -15.54
CA GLN A 111 -9.04 -10.77 -14.68
C GLN A 111 -7.59 -11.25 -14.57
N GLU A 112 -6.83 -11.17 -15.66
CA GLU A 112 -5.42 -11.58 -15.70
C GLU A 112 -4.53 -10.76 -14.76
N GLN A 113 -5.03 -9.65 -14.26
CA GLN A 113 -4.31 -8.71 -13.40
C GLN A 113 -4.86 -8.64 -11.98
N GLU A 114 -5.86 -9.43 -11.64
CA GLU A 114 -6.50 -9.41 -10.33
C GLU A 114 -5.62 -10.02 -9.23
N LEU A 115 -4.91 -11.10 -9.54
CA LEU A 115 -4.10 -11.80 -8.56
C LEU A 115 -2.79 -11.05 -8.32
N PRO A 116 -2.39 -10.90 -7.05
CA PRO A 116 -1.05 -10.37 -6.76
C PRO A 116 0.00 -11.30 -7.35
N ASP A 117 1.02 -10.72 -7.95
CA ASP A 117 2.10 -11.48 -8.58
C ASP A 117 3.08 -12.07 -7.55
N TRP A 118 2.55 -12.88 -6.65
CA TRP A 118 3.33 -13.61 -5.66
C TRP A 118 4.00 -14.86 -6.24
N GLN A 119 3.63 -15.25 -7.46
CA GLN A 119 4.07 -16.51 -8.08
C GLN A 119 5.07 -16.33 -9.22
N GLY A 120 5.67 -15.16 -9.35
CA GLY A 120 6.98 -15.07 -10.01
C GLY A 120 7.02 -14.77 -11.49
N GLU A 121 5.94 -14.45 -12.17
CA GLU A 121 5.98 -13.99 -13.56
C GLU A 121 5.09 -12.77 -13.79
N ALA A 122 5.43 -11.64 -13.15
CA ALA A 122 4.91 -10.36 -13.60
C ALA A 122 5.48 -10.06 -14.97
N LYS A 123 4.75 -10.32 -16.00
CA LYS A 123 4.99 -9.65 -17.28
C LYS A 123 4.69 -8.18 -17.04
N MET A 124 5.77 -7.39 -16.89
CA MET A 124 5.67 -5.94 -16.80
C MET A 124 4.95 -5.45 -18.06
N LEU A 125 3.67 -5.15 -17.94
CA LEU A 125 2.94 -4.50 -19.00
C LEU A 125 3.47 -3.07 -19.07
N HIS A 126 4.21 -2.75 -20.12
CA HIS A 126 4.58 -1.37 -20.40
C HIS A 126 3.30 -0.56 -20.62
N ILE A 127 2.96 0.26 -19.64
CA ILE A 127 1.91 1.24 -19.79
C ILE A 127 2.42 2.26 -20.81
N LEU A 128 1.96 2.12 -22.05
CA LEU A 128 2.10 3.17 -23.04
C LEU A 128 1.19 4.33 -22.62
N THR A 129 1.70 5.25 -21.82
CA THR A 129 1.05 6.54 -21.63
C THR A 129 1.11 7.28 -22.96
N ARG A 130 0.06 7.18 -23.76
CA ARG A 130 -0.17 8.17 -24.80
C ARG A 130 -0.50 9.48 -24.09
N ARG A 131 0.43 10.43 -24.16
CA ARG A 131 0.08 11.84 -23.94
C ARG A 131 -0.89 12.23 -25.06
N ILE A 132 -2.10 12.60 -24.70
CA ILE A 132 -3.03 13.34 -25.53
C ILE A 132 -2.62 14.80 -25.48
#